data_3f3b0ce629b023866f6bc03037785b31
#
_entry.id   3f3b0ce629b023866f6bc03037785b31
#
_cell.length_a   1.000
_cell.length_b   1.000
_cell.length_c   1.000
_cell.angle_alpha   90.00
_cell.angle_beta   90.00
_cell.angle_gamma   90.00
#
_symmetry.space_group_name_H-M   'P 1'
#
loop_
_entity.id
_entity.type
_entity.pdbx_description
1 polymer ?
#
loop_
_entity_poly.entity_id
_entity_poly.type
_entity_poly.pdbx_seq_one_letter_code
_entity_poly.pdbx_strand_id
1 'polypeptide(L)'
;MPIPPAYCRKITSHIGGLGKDRTRRGCNMGPMKSRVRQPRERPSGRRRATVSAERSLDGPAALALRRLANLIARYTPHDGAFPLRLPGTFVVRLSHMTTEPMYSTMRPAVCIAAQGAKVVMAGRDVLEYDPAHVLVLAVDLPISSQVIRASWKEPYLGFILDLDPARVAELTTRVYPRGVRKPSDVRGLYVGHSTDGLVDAVTRLLELMADPEDAEMLGPLVVDEIMIRLLRTAIGPRVAQIGQPKSGVQRVGEAVCWIREHFAQPVTVEEMAASVHMSASSFHERFKAVTSLSPLQYQKVLRLHEAWRLMLFQRMDANEACHRVGYLSPSQFSREYSRFFGSAPTRDVARVREEGFTHGGSEV
;
A
#
# COMPACT_ATOMS: atom_id res chain seq x y z
N MET A 1 -6.63 9.01 -18.26
CA MET A 1 -7.51 10.02 -17.67
C MET A 1 -7.09 10.22 -16.24
N PRO A 2 -6.94 11.42 -15.71
CA PRO A 2 -6.62 11.61 -14.29
C PRO A 2 -7.79 11.10 -13.43
N ILE A 3 -7.47 10.51 -12.27
CA ILE A 3 -8.47 10.06 -11.29
C ILE A 3 -9.42 11.22 -11.01
N PRO A 4 -10.74 11.03 -11.09
CA PRO A 4 -11.68 12.12 -10.85
C PRO A 4 -11.43 12.75 -9.47
N PRO A 5 -11.37 14.08 -9.35
CA PRO A 5 -11.10 14.76 -8.08
C PRO A 5 -12.10 14.40 -6.97
N ALA A 6 -13.29 13.94 -7.34
CA ALA A 6 -14.34 13.50 -6.43
C ALA A 6 -14.00 12.23 -5.65
N TYR A 7 -13.16 11.32 -6.20
CA TYR A 7 -12.79 10.07 -5.54
C TYR A 7 -11.75 10.28 -4.44
N CYS A 8 -10.71 11.07 -4.71
CA CYS A 8 -9.73 11.46 -3.67
C CYS A 8 -10.39 12.24 -2.53
N ARG A 9 -11.44 13.04 -2.82
CA ARG A 9 -12.20 13.73 -1.78
C ARG A 9 -13.02 12.77 -0.91
N LYS A 10 -13.58 11.69 -1.48
CA LYS A 10 -14.37 10.72 -0.70
C LYS A 10 -13.50 9.99 0.34
N ILE A 11 -12.31 9.53 -0.03
CA ILE A 11 -11.43 8.83 0.94
C ILE A 11 -10.92 9.80 2.02
N THR A 12 -10.48 11.00 1.64
CA THR A 12 -9.96 11.99 2.59
C THR A 12 -11.04 12.60 3.47
N SER A 13 -12.26 12.85 2.97
CA SER A 13 -13.37 13.38 3.77
C SER A 13 -13.95 12.37 4.75
N HIS A 14 -13.90 11.05 4.43
CA HIS A 14 -14.42 10.00 5.29
C HIS A 14 -13.46 9.62 6.44
N ILE A 15 -12.15 9.80 6.26
CA ILE A 15 -11.17 9.59 7.32
C ILE A 15 -11.10 10.80 8.27
N GLY A 16 -11.40 12.00 7.78
CA GLY A 16 -11.39 13.23 8.60
C GLY A 16 -12.66 13.53 9.40
N GLY A 17 -13.76 12.85 9.11
CA GLY A 17 -15.09 13.17 9.67
C GLY A 17 -15.44 12.52 11.03
N LEU A 18 -14.52 11.82 11.68
CA LEU A 18 -14.78 11.09 12.94
C LEU A 18 -14.45 11.86 14.22
N GLY A 19 -14.31 13.17 14.14
CA GLY A 19 -13.95 13.95 15.32
C GLY A 19 -14.66 15.30 15.43
N LYS A 20 -15.98 15.36 15.33
CA LYS A 20 -16.77 16.49 15.85
C LYS A 20 -18.26 16.14 15.77
N ASP A 21 -18.79 15.59 16.86
CA ASP A 21 -20.18 15.79 17.20
C ASP A 21 -20.32 15.82 18.74
N ARG A 22 -20.40 17.00 19.29
CA ARG A 22 -21.06 17.32 20.55
C ARG A 22 -21.33 18.83 20.60
N THR A 23 -22.58 19.10 20.79
CA THR A 23 -23.28 20.27 21.35
C THR A 23 -24.08 21.10 20.37
N ARG A 24 -25.35 20.74 20.29
CA ARG A 24 -26.45 21.68 19.99
C ARG A 24 -26.93 22.29 21.31
N ARG A 25 -26.91 23.60 21.40
CA ARG A 25 -27.94 24.38 22.07
C ARG A 25 -28.21 25.61 21.25
N GLY A 26 -29.48 25.81 20.94
CA GLY A 26 -29.96 26.90 20.09
C GLY A 26 -30.00 28.24 20.81
N CYS A 27 -30.00 29.31 20.03
CA CYS A 27 -30.69 30.56 20.30
C CYS A 27 -30.97 31.28 18.97
N ASN A 28 -32.20 31.70 18.88
CA ASN A 28 -32.85 32.41 17.79
C ASN A 28 -32.55 33.90 17.93
N MET A 29 -32.19 34.62 16.87
CA MET A 29 -32.56 36.04 16.68
C MET A 29 -32.14 36.58 15.30
N GLY A 30 -32.96 37.32 14.70
CA GLY A 30 -33.26 37.93 13.45
C GLY A 30 -32.18 38.75 12.70
N PRO A 31 -32.52 39.37 11.56
CA PRO A 31 -31.59 39.67 10.47
C PRO A 31 -30.92 41.05 10.62
N MET A 32 -29.61 41.12 10.42
CA MET A 32 -28.89 42.36 10.25
C MET A 32 -27.99 42.33 9.02
N LYS A 33 -28.25 43.23 8.08
CA LYS A 33 -27.50 43.45 6.85
C LYS A 33 -26.08 43.95 7.17
N SER A 34 -25.02 43.31 6.67
CA SER A 34 -23.76 44.01 6.39
C SER A 34 -22.86 43.26 5.44
N ARG A 35 -22.52 43.94 4.37
CA ARG A 35 -21.33 43.92 3.50
C ARG A 35 -20.48 42.65 3.50
N VAL A 36 -20.58 41.93 2.39
CA VAL A 36 -19.67 40.87 1.95
C VAL A 36 -18.27 41.45 1.75
N ARG A 37 -17.32 41.08 2.66
CA ARG A 37 -15.89 41.07 2.35
C ARG A 37 -15.52 39.66 1.93
N GLN A 38 -15.09 39.50 0.69
CA GLN A 38 -14.51 38.24 0.20
C GLN A 38 -13.25 37.91 1.02
N PRO A 39 -13.13 36.67 1.56
CA PRO A 39 -11.88 36.22 2.13
C PRO A 39 -10.91 35.89 0.99
N ARG A 40 -9.73 36.49 1.01
CA ARG A 40 -8.59 36.11 0.16
C ARG A 40 -8.26 34.63 0.41
N GLU A 41 -8.45 33.80 -0.61
CA GLU A 41 -7.98 32.43 -0.63
C GLU A 41 -6.45 32.41 -0.49
N ARG A 42 -5.98 31.85 0.61
CA ARG A 42 -4.58 31.41 0.72
C ARG A 42 -4.46 30.08 -0.04
N PRO A 43 -3.53 29.93 -0.97
CA PRO A 43 -3.33 28.66 -1.66
C PRO A 43 -2.74 27.67 -0.67
N SER A 44 -3.54 26.70 -0.20
CA SER A 44 -3.06 25.51 0.48
C SER A 44 -2.35 24.64 -0.56
N GLY A 45 -1.03 24.67 -0.56
CA GLY A 45 -0.16 23.92 -1.47
C GLY A 45 -0.34 22.42 -1.29
N ARG A 46 -1.15 21.81 -2.14
CA ARG A 46 -1.13 20.36 -2.39
C ARG A 46 0.10 20.07 -3.25
N ARG A 47 1.14 19.51 -2.65
CA ARG A 47 2.27 18.95 -3.41
C ARG A 47 1.79 17.67 -4.10
N ARG A 48 1.36 17.79 -5.36
CA ARG A 48 1.41 16.70 -6.32
C ARG A 48 2.89 16.45 -6.64
N ALA A 49 3.43 15.32 -6.25
CA ALA A 49 4.67 14.83 -6.83
C ALA A 49 4.34 14.20 -8.20
N THR A 50 4.12 15.04 -9.21
CA THR A 50 4.12 14.63 -10.61
C THR A 50 5.57 14.68 -11.07
N VAL A 51 6.24 13.56 -11.06
CA VAL A 51 7.55 13.40 -11.72
C VAL A 51 7.30 12.71 -13.05
N SER A 52 6.87 13.48 -14.06
CA SER A 52 6.94 13.06 -15.47
C SER A 52 8.32 13.38 -15.99
N ALA A 53 9.26 12.45 -15.86
CA ALA A 53 10.41 12.37 -16.73
C ALA A 53 10.09 11.31 -17.79
N GLU A 54 9.68 11.72 -18.99
CA GLU A 54 9.62 10.86 -20.15
C GLU A 54 11.05 10.36 -20.42
N ARG A 55 11.37 9.12 -20.00
CA ARG A 55 12.56 8.44 -20.49
C ARG A 55 12.34 8.12 -21.95
N SER A 56 13.27 8.56 -22.81
CA SER A 56 13.31 8.20 -24.23
C SER A 56 13.12 6.68 -24.40
N LEU A 57 12.17 6.30 -25.28
CA LEU A 57 11.75 4.91 -25.48
C LEU A 57 12.82 4.03 -26.19
N ASP A 58 14.00 4.56 -26.53
CA ASP A 58 15.01 3.93 -27.35
C ASP A 58 16.41 3.78 -26.70
N GLY A 59 16.51 3.93 -25.39
CA GLY A 59 17.78 3.79 -24.66
C GLY A 59 18.00 2.40 -24.05
N PRO A 60 19.23 2.08 -23.58
CA PRO A 60 19.55 0.82 -22.88
C PRO A 60 18.60 0.49 -21.73
N ALA A 61 18.16 1.49 -20.96
CA ALA A 61 17.20 1.33 -19.87
C ALA A 61 15.82 0.84 -20.37
N ALA A 62 15.36 1.31 -21.54
CA ALA A 62 14.10 0.84 -22.12
C ALA A 62 14.21 -0.63 -22.59
N LEU A 63 15.36 -1.03 -23.10
CA LEU A 63 15.60 -2.43 -23.49
C LEU A 63 15.60 -3.36 -22.26
N ALA A 64 16.24 -2.95 -21.15
CA ALA A 64 16.24 -3.70 -19.90
C ALA A 64 14.80 -3.88 -19.33
N LEU A 65 13.99 -2.82 -19.37
CA LEU A 65 12.58 -2.89 -18.94
C LEU A 65 11.73 -3.79 -19.84
N ARG A 66 11.94 -3.74 -21.17
CA ARG A 66 11.25 -4.67 -22.08
C ARG A 66 11.64 -6.13 -21.83
N ARG A 67 12.92 -6.41 -21.55
CA ARG A 67 13.38 -7.76 -21.18
C ARG A 67 12.70 -8.23 -19.90
N LEU A 68 12.67 -7.39 -18.87
CA LEU A 68 11.98 -7.66 -17.62
C LEU A 68 10.47 -7.89 -17.85
N ALA A 69 9.80 -7.05 -18.62
CA ALA A 69 8.38 -7.19 -18.96
C ALA A 69 8.09 -8.53 -19.67
N ASN A 70 8.92 -8.92 -20.63
CA ASN A 70 8.80 -10.20 -21.33
C ASN A 70 8.96 -11.41 -20.37
N LEU A 71 9.87 -11.33 -19.42
CA LEU A 71 10.03 -12.38 -18.40
C LEU A 71 8.83 -12.45 -17.48
N ILE A 72 8.34 -11.32 -16.96
CA ILE A 72 7.12 -11.29 -16.13
C ILE A 72 5.95 -11.90 -16.90
N ALA A 73 5.79 -11.57 -18.18
CA ALA A 73 4.69 -12.10 -19.00
C ALA A 73 4.72 -13.63 -19.12
N ARG A 74 5.89 -14.27 -19.07
CA ARG A 74 6.01 -15.75 -19.08
C ARG A 74 5.47 -16.40 -17.81
N TYR A 75 5.58 -15.73 -16.67
CA TYR A 75 5.10 -16.23 -15.38
C TYR A 75 3.68 -15.75 -15.03
N THR A 76 3.03 -15.00 -15.93
CA THR A 76 1.68 -14.45 -15.72
C THR A 76 0.77 -14.84 -16.88
N PRO A 77 0.20 -16.07 -16.89
CA PRO A 77 -0.61 -16.59 -18.01
C PRO A 77 -1.92 -15.81 -18.20
N HIS A 78 -2.43 -15.17 -17.16
CA HIS A 78 -3.64 -14.35 -17.19
C HIS A 78 -3.50 -13.17 -16.19
N ASP A 79 -4.51 -12.32 -16.11
CA ASP A 79 -4.54 -11.26 -15.10
C ASP A 79 -4.58 -11.85 -13.69
N GLY A 80 -3.75 -11.31 -12.80
CA GLY A 80 -3.61 -11.76 -11.42
C GLY A 80 -2.22 -11.50 -10.84
N ALA A 81 -2.01 -12.00 -9.61
CA ALA A 81 -0.74 -12.05 -8.93
C ALA A 81 -0.31 -13.51 -8.76
N PHE A 82 0.92 -13.82 -9.11
CA PHE A 82 1.46 -15.18 -9.14
C PHE A 82 2.70 -15.26 -8.27
N PRO A 83 2.72 -16.18 -7.29
CA PRO A 83 3.94 -16.44 -6.52
C PRO A 83 4.99 -17.09 -7.42
N LEU A 84 6.25 -16.72 -7.20
CA LEU A 84 7.38 -17.39 -7.80
C LEU A 84 7.90 -18.50 -6.87
N ARG A 85 8.91 -19.25 -7.32
CA ARG A 85 9.52 -20.35 -6.53
C ARG A 85 10.14 -19.86 -5.23
N LEU A 86 10.71 -18.66 -5.22
CA LEU A 86 11.27 -18.07 -4.00
C LEU A 86 10.17 -17.45 -3.14
N PRO A 87 10.07 -17.81 -1.86
CA PRO A 87 9.12 -17.21 -0.94
C PRO A 87 9.24 -15.68 -0.91
N GLY A 88 8.11 -15.00 -0.81
CA GLY A 88 8.07 -13.54 -0.78
C GLY A 88 8.30 -12.85 -2.14
N THR A 89 8.34 -13.60 -3.24
CA THR A 89 8.47 -13.03 -4.58
C THR A 89 7.23 -13.31 -5.42
N PHE A 90 6.71 -12.25 -6.09
CA PHE A 90 5.50 -12.34 -6.89
C PHE A 90 5.65 -11.55 -8.18
N VAL A 91 4.91 -11.97 -9.20
CA VAL A 91 4.70 -11.21 -10.44
C VAL A 91 3.22 -10.92 -10.65
N VAL A 92 2.93 -9.77 -11.26
CA VAL A 92 1.57 -9.27 -11.43
C VAL A 92 1.32 -8.88 -12.87
N ARG A 93 0.16 -9.28 -13.40
CA ARG A 93 -0.35 -8.84 -14.69
C ARG A 93 -1.76 -8.26 -14.52
N LEU A 94 -2.04 -7.14 -15.16
CA LEU A 94 -3.38 -6.55 -15.26
C LEU A 94 -3.51 -5.91 -16.65
N SER A 95 -4.42 -6.45 -17.47
CA SER A 95 -4.53 -6.09 -18.89
C SER A 95 -5.45 -4.88 -19.15
N HIS A 96 -6.03 -4.31 -18.09
CA HIS A 96 -6.95 -3.18 -18.23
C HIS A 96 -6.66 -2.11 -17.18
N MET A 97 -6.98 -0.88 -17.52
CA MET A 97 -7.12 0.18 -16.52
C MET A 97 -8.32 -0.15 -15.62
N THR A 98 -8.13 -0.01 -14.31
CA THR A 98 -9.22 -0.24 -13.37
C THR A 98 -9.99 1.04 -13.13
N THR A 99 -11.32 0.99 -13.26
CA THR A 99 -12.21 2.12 -12.95
C THR A 99 -12.39 2.27 -11.45
N GLU A 100 -12.33 1.16 -10.72
CA GLU A 100 -12.45 1.10 -9.28
C GLU A 100 -11.15 0.65 -8.61
N PRO A 101 -10.89 1.10 -7.38
CA PRO A 101 -9.72 0.67 -6.64
C PRO A 101 -9.80 -0.80 -6.21
N MET A 102 -8.70 -1.49 -6.35
CA MET A 102 -8.48 -2.82 -5.77
C MET A 102 -7.98 -2.65 -4.34
N TYR A 103 -8.64 -3.29 -3.39
CA TYR A 103 -8.29 -3.23 -1.96
C TYR A 103 -7.45 -4.43 -1.57
N SER A 104 -6.37 -4.19 -0.83
CA SER A 104 -5.50 -5.25 -0.29
C SER A 104 -4.77 -4.78 0.96
N THR A 105 -4.30 -5.74 1.77
CA THR A 105 -3.32 -5.46 2.81
C THR A 105 -1.98 -6.00 2.34
N MET A 106 -1.00 -5.12 2.15
CA MET A 106 0.34 -5.50 1.70
C MET A 106 1.34 -5.47 2.84
N ARG A 107 2.21 -6.47 2.87
CA ARG A 107 3.37 -6.55 3.76
C ARG A 107 4.45 -5.54 3.37
N PRO A 108 5.49 -5.33 4.21
CA PRO A 108 6.68 -4.62 3.79
C PRO A 108 7.22 -5.21 2.49
N ALA A 109 7.27 -4.40 1.45
CA ALA A 109 7.64 -4.88 0.12
C ALA A 109 8.25 -3.77 -0.75
N VAL A 110 9.01 -4.18 -1.75
CA VAL A 110 9.36 -3.35 -2.90
C VAL A 110 8.55 -3.82 -4.12
N CYS A 111 7.92 -2.86 -4.81
CA CYS A 111 7.17 -3.10 -6.03
C CYS A 111 7.85 -2.36 -7.18
N ILE A 112 8.10 -3.08 -8.28
CA ILE A 112 8.75 -2.57 -9.49
C ILE A 112 7.80 -2.80 -10.66
N ALA A 113 7.44 -1.73 -11.37
CA ALA A 113 6.71 -1.83 -12.61
C ALA A 113 7.71 -2.02 -13.76
N ALA A 114 7.53 -3.07 -14.57
CA ALA A 114 8.26 -3.25 -15.82
C ALA A 114 7.53 -2.59 -17.00
N GLN A 115 6.19 -2.51 -16.91
CA GLN A 115 5.30 -1.94 -17.93
C GLN A 115 4.03 -1.41 -17.28
N GLY A 116 3.44 -0.36 -17.86
CA GLY A 116 2.21 0.25 -17.35
C GLY A 116 2.44 1.19 -16.17
N ALA A 117 1.38 1.57 -15.47
CA ALA A 117 1.46 2.43 -14.28
C ALA A 117 0.31 2.17 -13.32
N LYS A 118 0.58 2.36 -12.03
CA LYS A 118 -0.41 2.28 -10.94
C LYS A 118 -0.39 3.52 -10.06
N VAL A 119 -1.56 3.83 -9.51
CA VAL A 119 -1.69 4.69 -8.34
C VAL A 119 -1.96 3.82 -7.12
N VAL A 120 -1.27 4.07 -6.04
CA VAL A 120 -1.47 3.40 -4.74
C VAL A 120 -1.84 4.45 -3.70
N MET A 121 -2.84 4.13 -2.91
CA MET A 121 -3.38 5.00 -1.87
C MET A 121 -3.30 4.28 -0.53
N ALA A 122 -2.71 4.95 0.48
CA ALA A 122 -2.67 4.50 1.86
C ALA A 122 -3.07 5.68 2.77
N GLY A 123 -4.23 5.60 3.40
CA GLY A 123 -4.77 6.70 4.19
C GLY A 123 -4.93 7.99 3.37
N ARG A 124 -4.05 8.98 3.58
CA ARG A 124 -4.05 10.27 2.84
C ARG A 124 -3.00 10.34 1.74
N ASP A 125 -2.08 9.40 1.72
CA ASP A 125 -1.01 9.35 0.73
C ASP A 125 -1.54 8.76 -0.58
N VAL A 126 -1.26 9.44 -1.67
CA VAL A 126 -1.62 9.02 -3.03
C VAL A 126 -0.36 9.11 -3.87
N LEU A 127 0.17 7.97 -4.28
CA LEU A 127 1.43 7.87 -5.01
C LEU A 127 1.21 7.15 -6.34
N GLU A 128 1.78 7.71 -7.39
CA GLU A 128 1.84 7.10 -8.70
C GLU A 128 3.23 6.51 -8.92
N TYR A 129 3.31 5.32 -9.50
CA TYR A 129 4.57 4.73 -9.92
C TYR A 129 4.42 3.97 -11.23
N ASP A 130 5.50 4.00 -12.00
CA ASP A 130 5.65 3.44 -13.34
C ASP A 130 7.05 2.83 -13.52
N PRO A 131 7.47 2.37 -14.71
CA PRO A 131 8.79 1.77 -14.92
C PRO A 131 10.00 2.63 -14.53
N ALA A 132 9.85 3.95 -14.42
CA ALA A 132 10.91 4.84 -13.92
C ALA A 132 11.03 4.85 -12.40
N HIS A 133 10.11 4.20 -11.69
CA HIS A 133 9.96 4.30 -10.25
C HIS A 133 9.84 2.94 -9.58
N VAL A 134 10.21 2.91 -8.31
CA VAL A 134 9.94 1.80 -7.39
C VAL A 134 9.05 2.29 -6.27
N LEU A 135 8.08 1.48 -5.87
CA LEU A 135 7.25 1.71 -4.70
C LEU A 135 7.76 0.84 -3.55
N VAL A 136 7.92 1.43 -2.37
CA VAL A 136 8.30 0.70 -1.15
C VAL A 136 7.24 0.89 -0.09
N LEU A 137 6.78 -0.23 0.47
CA LEU A 137 5.98 -0.29 1.68
C LEU A 137 6.90 -0.71 2.83
N ALA A 138 6.95 0.08 3.90
CA ALA A 138 7.86 -0.16 5.02
C ALA A 138 7.21 -0.90 6.20
N VAL A 139 5.89 -0.95 6.24
CA VAL A 139 5.07 -1.68 7.21
C VAL A 139 3.87 -2.29 6.51
N ASP A 140 3.18 -3.21 7.15
CA ASP A 140 1.91 -3.71 6.62
C ASP A 140 0.92 -2.55 6.52
N LEU A 141 0.39 -2.34 5.31
CA LEU A 141 -0.56 -1.26 5.05
C LEU A 141 -1.81 -1.78 4.34
N PRO A 142 -3.00 -1.42 4.83
CA PRO A 142 -4.19 -1.52 4.02
C PRO A 142 -4.12 -0.44 2.93
N ILE A 143 -4.02 -0.88 1.70
CA ILE A 143 -3.93 -0.01 0.53
C ILE A 143 -5.12 -0.20 -0.39
N SER A 144 -5.39 0.81 -1.19
CA SER A 144 -6.15 0.66 -2.42
C SER A 144 -5.26 1.03 -3.61
N SER A 145 -5.35 0.28 -4.68
CA SER A 145 -4.55 0.53 -5.88
C SER A 145 -5.42 0.58 -7.13
N GLN A 146 -4.97 1.34 -8.11
CA GLN A 146 -5.67 1.51 -9.38
C GLN A 146 -4.67 1.48 -10.53
N VAL A 147 -4.92 0.64 -11.53
CA VAL A 147 -4.14 0.64 -12.78
C VAL A 147 -4.59 1.82 -13.62
N ILE A 148 -3.66 2.73 -13.91
CA ILE A 148 -3.92 3.96 -14.67
C ILE A 148 -3.37 3.92 -16.09
N ARG A 149 -2.48 2.95 -16.39
CA ARG A 149 -1.93 2.72 -17.71
C ARG A 149 -1.75 1.23 -17.94
N ALA A 150 -2.64 0.63 -18.71
CA ALA A 150 -2.61 -0.74 -19.21
C ALA A 150 -3.55 -0.91 -20.39
N SER A 151 -3.28 -1.91 -21.23
CA SER A 151 -4.15 -2.40 -22.30
C SER A 151 -3.91 -3.88 -22.52
N TRP A 152 -4.76 -4.55 -23.31
CA TRP A 152 -4.54 -5.96 -23.71
C TRP A 152 -3.20 -6.20 -24.40
N LYS A 153 -2.75 -5.24 -25.22
CA LYS A 153 -1.46 -5.32 -25.93
C LYS A 153 -0.29 -4.95 -25.04
N GLU A 154 -0.50 -4.03 -24.11
CA GLU A 154 0.48 -3.52 -23.17
C GLU A 154 -0.07 -3.56 -21.75
N PRO A 155 -0.16 -4.77 -21.12
CA PRO A 155 -0.66 -4.90 -19.76
C PRO A 155 0.26 -4.20 -18.76
N TYR A 156 -0.28 -3.85 -17.58
CA TYR A 156 0.55 -3.57 -16.43
C TYR A 156 1.25 -4.87 -16.03
N LEU A 157 2.58 -4.82 -15.95
CA LEU A 157 3.44 -5.92 -15.52
C LEU A 157 4.33 -5.44 -14.38
N GLY A 158 4.27 -6.13 -13.25
CA GLY A 158 4.99 -5.77 -12.04
C GLY A 158 5.63 -6.95 -11.34
N PHE A 159 6.70 -6.67 -10.61
CA PHE A 159 7.38 -7.58 -9.69
C PHE A 159 7.24 -7.05 -8.27
N ILE A 160 7.03 -7.96 -7.30
CA ILE A 160 6.92 -7.65 -5.88
C ILE A 160 7.91 -8.55 -5.13
N LEU A 161 8.68 -7.94 -4.24
CA LEU A 161 9.56 -8.64 -3.31
C LEU A 161 9.22 -8.18 -1.89
N ASP A 162 8.81 -9.12 -1.04
CA ASP A 162 8.64 -8.89 0.40
C ASP A 162 9.98 -8.53 1.04
N LEU A 163 9.96 -7.58 1.96
CA LEU A 163 11.12 -7.11 2.69
C LEU A 163 11.09 -7.68 4.12
N ASP A 164 11.89 -8.71 4.37
CA ASP A 164 12.09 -9.23 5.72
C ASP A 164 12.88 -8.24 6.58
N PRO A 165 12.29 -7.71 7.68
CA PRO A 165 12.97 -6.75 8.54
C PRO A 165 14.31 -7.23 9.10
N ALA A 166 14.45 -8.52 9.42
CA ALA A 166 15.70 -9.09 9.92
C ALA A 166 16.79 -9.05 8.85
N ARG A 167 16.45 -9.43 7.62
CA ARG A 167 17.39 -9.39 6.49
C ARG A 167 17.76 -7.96 6.11
N VAL A 168 16.77 -7.03 6.11
CA VAL A 168 17.04 -5.60 5.89
C VAL A 168 18.00 -5.06 6.96
N ALA A 169 17.84 -5.45 8.24
CA ALA A 169 18.75 -5.03 9.32
C ALA A 169 20.18 -5.50 9.06
N GLU A 170 20.37 -6.77 8.72
CA GLU A 170 21.69 -7.36 8.43
C GLU A 170 22.38 -6.64 7.26
N LEU A 171 21.69 -6.48 6.13
CA LEU A 171 22.23 -5.83 4.95
C LEU A 171 22.47 -4.33 5.19
N THR A 172 21.67 -3.70 6.03
CA THR A 172 21.86 -2.28 6.42
C THR A 172 23.22 -2.08 7.10
N THR A 173 23.65 -2.97 7.99
CA THR A 173 24.96 -2.86 8.67
C THR A 173 26.12 -2.95 7.68
N ARG A 174 25.97 -3.74 6.62
CA ARG A 174 26.96 -3.88 5.54
C ARG A 174 27.02 -2.65 4.64
N VAL A 175 25.84 -2.10 4.27
CA VAL A 175 25.73 -0.93 3.38
C VAL A 175 26.12 0.37 4.11
N TYR A 176 25.79 0.48 5.38
CA TYR A 176 26.01 1.67 6.20
C TYR A 176 26.85 1.37 7.45
N PRO A 177 28.14 0.99 7.33
CA PRO A 177 28.98 0.60 8.46
C PRO A 177 29.22 1.74 9.46
N ARG A 178 29.02 3.00 9.03
CA ARG A 178 29.11 4.19 9.88
C ARG A 178 27.75 4.66 10.41
N GLY A 179 26.72 3.83 10.26
CA GLY A 179 25.34 4.16 10.63
C GLY A 179 24.54 4.83 9.52
N VAL A 180 23.23 4.73 9.64
CA VAL A 180 22.27 5.27 8.67
C VAL A 180 21.93 6.72 9.02
N ARG A 181 22.00 7.62 8.06
CA ARG A 181 21.51 8.98 8.24
C ARG A 181 20.01 8.96 8.51
N LYS A 182 19.58 9.57 9.61
CA LYS A 182 18.18 9.62 9.98
C LYS A 182 17.37 10.40 8.92
N PRO A 183 16.35 9.78 8.29
CA PRO A 183 15.53 10.49 7.32
C PRO A 183 14.70 11.60 8.00
N SER A 184 14.42 12.67 7.27
CA SER A 184 13.66 13.82 7.75
C SER A 184 12.16 13.54 7.88
N ASP A 185 11.66 12.57 7.12
CA ASP A 185 10.26 12.11 7.16
C ASP A 185 10.20 10.60 7.43
N VAL A 186 9.16 10.20 8.15
CA VAL A 186 8.92 8.81 8.54
C VAL A 186 7.54 8.43 8.05
N ARG A 187 7.49 7.77 6.88
CA ARG A 187 6.25 7.28 6.28
C ARG A 187 6.35 5.77 6.08
N GLY A 188 5.22 5.10 5.92
CA GLY A 188 5.17 3.68 5.57
C GLY A 188 5.14 3.42 4.06
N LEU A 189 4.96 4.46 3.23
CA LEU A 189 4.86 4.34 1.78
C LEU A 189 5.75 5.37 1.09
N TYR A 190 6.60 4.92 0.16
CA TYR A 190 7.56 5.76 -0.55
C TYR A 190 7.60 5.40 -2.04
N VAL A 191 7.91 6.39 -2.87
CA VAL A 191 8.32 6.20 -4.26
C VAL A 191 9.74 6.72 -4.42
N GLY A 192 10.58 5.93 -5.07
CA GLY A 192 11.94 6.28 -5.46
C GLY A 192 12.17 6.02 -6.94
N HIS A 193 13.30 6.51 -7.47
CA HIS A 193 13.67 6.21 -8.84
C HIS A 193 14.16 4.76 -8.98
N SER A 194 13.72 4.08 -10.03
CA SER A 194 14.27 2.81 -10.45
C SER A 194 15.65 3.03 -11.07
N THR A 195 16.61 2.17 -10.74
CA THR A 195 17.96 2.20 -11.32
C THR A 195 18.13 1.00 -12.26
N ASP A 196 18.95 1.17 -13.31
CA ASP A 196 19.22 0.10 -14.25
C ASP A 196 19.72 -1.17 -13.56
N GLY A 197 20.65 -1.02 -12.60
CA GLY A 197 21.16 -2.16 -11.85
C GLY A 197 20.11 -2.86 -10.97
N LEU A 198 19.05 -2.16 -10.53
CA LEU A 198 17.94 -2.79 -9.80
C LEU A 198 17.07 -3.60 -10.78
N VAL A 199 16.77 -3.04 -11.94
CA VAL A 199 16.04 -3.72 -13.04
C VAL A 199 16.79 -4.98 -13.49
N ASP A 200 18.11 -4.87 -13.69
CA ASP A 200 18.96 -6.00 -14.09
C ASP A 200 18.99 -7.12 -13.02
N ALA A 201 19.05 -6.75 -11.74
CA ALA A 201 19.03 -7.74 -10.67
C ALA A 201 17.69 -8.50 -10.64
N VAL A 202 16.56 -7.81 -10.79
CA VAL A 202 15.24 -8.45 -10.87
C VAL A 202 15.13 -9.31 -12.13
N THR A 203 15.68 -8.86 -13.25
CA THR A 203 15.70 -9.62 -14.51
C THR A 203 16.45 -10.95 -14.31
N ARG A 204 17.65 -10.93 -13.71
CA ARG A 204 18.41 -12.16 -13.40
C ARG A 204 17.66 -13.06 -12.45
N LEU A 205 17.00 -12.50 -11.43
CA LEU A 205 16.17 -13.31 -10.51
C LEU A 205 15.09 -14.09 -11.27
N LEU A 206 14.38 -13.43 -12.19
CA LEU A 206 13.33 -14.09 -12.97
C LEU A 206 13.91 -15.12 -13.97
N GLU A 207 15.11 -14.93 -14.47
CA GLU A 207 15.81 -15.90 -15.32
C GLU A 207 16.17 -17.18 -14.55
N LEU A 208 16.65 -17.04 -13.29
CA LEU A 208 16.94 -18.18 -12.42
C LEU A 208 15.69 -19.02 -12.10
N MET A 209 14.47 -18.41 -12.15
CA MET A 209 13.24 -19.17 -11.87
C MET A 209 12.94 -20.27 -12.91
N ALA A 210 13.60 -20.27 -14.05
CA ALA A 210 13.46 -21.29 -15.08
C ALA A 210 14.04 -22.66 -14.65
N ASP A 211 15.11 -22.63 -13.85
CA ASP A 211 15.74 -23.82 -13.27
C ASP A 211 15.48 -23.89 -11.75
N PRO A 212 14.90 -24.97 -11.22
CA PRO A 212 14.61 -25.11 -9.79
C PRO A 212 15.86 -25.08 -8.91
N GLU A 213 16.96 -25.69 -9.33
CA GLU A 213 18.20 -25.78 -8.57
C GLU A 213 18.88 -24.40 -8.50
N ASP A 214 18.98 -23.71 -9.65
CA ASP A 214 19.48 -22.34 -9.69
C ASP A 214 18.61 -21.37 -8.87
N ALA A 215 17.28 -21.51 -8.92
CA ALA A 215 16.38 -20.69 -8.13
C ALA A 215 16.62 -20.86 -6.63
N GLU A 216 16.84 -22.10 -6.16
CA GLU A 216 17.07 -22.39 -4.75
C GLU A 216 18.48 -21.94 -4.29
N MET A 217 19.51 -22.19 -5.08
CA MET A 217 20.90 -21.93 -4.70
C MET A 217 21.34 -20.48 -4.91
N LEU A 218 20.97 -19.89 -6.03
CA LEU A 218 21.42 -18.55 -6.43
C LEU A 218 20.37 -17.46 -6.16
N GLY A 219 19.09 -17.84 -6.16
CA GLY A 219 17.99 -16.89 -5.97
C GLY A 219 18.13 -16.04 -4.71
N PRO A 220 18.41 -16.60 -3.51
CA PRO A 220 18.60 -15.81 -2.29
C PRO A 220 19.73 -14.78 -2.39
N LEU A 221 20.81 -15.10 -3.12
CA LEU A 221 21.94 -14.16 -3.34
C LEU A 221 21.52 -12.97 -4.21
N VAL A 222 20.69 -13.23 -5.22
CA VAL A 222 20.17 -12.16 -6.08
C VAL A 222 19.10 -11.32 -5.34
N VAL A 223 18.31 -11.91 -4.46
CA VAL A 223 17.40 -11.18 -3.56
C VAL A 223 18.20 -10.22 -2.67
N ASP A 224 19.31 -10.67 -2.12
CA ASP A 224 20.21 -9.81 -1.34
C ASP A 224 20.79 -8.68 -2.19
N GLU A 225 21.18 -8.97 -3.43
CA GLU A 225 21.64 -7.93 -4.35
C GLU A 225 20.56 -6.88 -4.60
N ILE A 226 19.30 -7.29 -4.82
CA ILE A 226 18.16 -6.37 -5.00
C ILE A 226 18.02 -5.47 -3.78
N MET A 227 18.05 -6.05 -2.56
CA MET A 227 17.95 -5.28 -1.32
C MET A 227 19.14 -4.34 -1.12
N ILE A 228 20.37 -4.78 -1.38
CA ILE A 228 21.57 -3.93 -1.30
C ILE A 228 21.47 -2.77 -2.28
N ARG A 229 21.06 -3.02 -3.53
CA ARG A 229 20.87 -1.97 -4.53
C ARG A 229 19.82 -0.97 -4.09
N LEU A 230 18.69 -1.45 -3.54
CA LEU A 230 17.63 -0.59 -3.00
C LEU A 230 18.14 0.27 -1.83
N LEU A 231 18.89 -0.31 -0.89
CA LEU A 231 19.51 0.41 0.23
C LEU A 231 20.51 1.49 -0.25
N ARG A 232 21.14 1.32 -1.40
CA ARG A 232 22.06 2.31 -1.99
C ARG A 232 21.40 3.41 -2.80
N THR A 233 20.07 3.40 -2.96
CA THR A 233 19.31 4.47 -3.61
C THR A 233 19.10 5.66 -2.67
N ALA A 234 18.56 6.77 -3.20
CA ALA A 234 18.18 7.94 -2.41
C ALA A 234 17.15 7.64 -1.32
N ILE A 235 16.29 6.62 -1.51
CA ILE A 235 15.32 6.18 -0.49
C ILE A 235 15.90 5.11 0.47
N GLY A 236 17.13 4.66 0.25
CA GLY A 236 17.79 3.62 1.06
C GLY A 236 17.78 3.89 2.57
N PRO A 237 18.07 5.11 3.06
CA PRO A 237 17.96 5.42 4.49
C PRO A 237 16.55 5.22 5.07
N ARG A 238 15.49 5.33 4.25
CA ARG A 238 14.10 5.05 4.66
C ARG A 238 13.84 3.55 4.69
N VAL A 239 14.32 2.81 3.68
CA VAL A 239 14.24 1.34 3.64
C VAL A 239 14.95 0.74 4.86
N ALA A 240 16.12 1.25 5.22
CA ALA A 240 16.88 0.81 6.39
C ALA A 240 16.09 0.92 7.71
N GLN A 241 15.12 1.85 7.82
CA GLN A 241 14.28 1.99 9.01
C GLN A 241 13.40 0.76 9.28
N ILE A 242 13.12 -0.06 8.26
CA ILE A 242 12.32 -1.30 8.39
C ILE A 242 13.00 -2.24 9.40
N GLY A 243 14.31 -2.47 9.26
CA GLY A 243 15.08 -3.36 10.11
C GLY A 243 15.85 -2.66 11.24
N GLN A 244 15.86 -1.32 11.31
CA GLN A 244 16.64 -0.60 12.31
C GLN A 244 15.99 -0.69 13.70
N PRO A 245 16.67 -1.28 14.71
CA PRO A 245 16.14 -1.42 16.06
C PRO A 245 15.66 -0.10 16.65
N LYS A 246 14.50 -0.11 17.26
CA LYS A 246 13.87 1.05 17.93
C LYS A 246 13.56 2.23 16.97
N SER A 247 13.62 2.03 15.65
CA SER A 247 13.12 3.04 14.72
C SER A 247 11.61 3.26 14.89
N GLY A 248 11.12 4.43 14.47
CA GLY A 248 9.66 4.68 14.50
C GLY A 248 8.91 3.72 13.56
N VAL A 249 9.50 3.38 12.42
CA VAL A 249 8.94 2.45 11.43
C VAL A 249 8.87 1.03 11.99
N GLN A 250 9.96 0.53 12.57
CA GLN A 250 10.00 -0.82 13.15
C GLN A 250 8.96 -1.00 14.25
N ARG A 251 8.89 -0.06 15.23
CA ARG A 251 7.91 -0.15 16.32
C ARG A 251 6.47 -0.09 15.81
N VAL A 252 6.20 0.74 14.80
CA VAL A 252 4.88 0.76 14.18
C VAL A 252 4.62 -0.54 13.43
N GLY A 253 5.60 -1.12 12.76
CA GLY A 253 5.50 -2.44 12.13
C GLY A 253 5.13 -3.54 13.14
N GLU A 254 5.82 -3.58 14.29
CA GLU A 254 5.52 -4.52 15.39
C GLU A 254 4.08 -4.33 15.91
N ALA A 255 3.65 -3.07 16.12
CA ALA A 255 2.29 -2.78 16.53
C ALA A 255 1.25 -3.20 15.48
N VAL A 256 1.56 -3.03 14.21
CA VAL A 256 0.70 -3.45 13.10
C VAL A 256 0.56 -4.97 13.06
N CYS A 257 1.65 -5.74 13.25
CA CYS A 257 1.57 -7.18 13.40
C CYS A 257 0.66 -7.57 14.57
N TRP A 258 0.86 -6.95 15.73
CA TRP A 258 0.00 -7.19 16.90
C TRP A 258 -1.47 -6.85 16.62
N ILE A 259 -1.77 -5.71 15.97
CA ILE A 259 -3.13 -5.34 15.59
C ILE A 259 -3.74 -6.37 14.63
N ARG A 260 -2.98 -6.91 13.69
CA ARG A 260 -3.46 -7.95 12.76
C ARG A 260 -3.84 -9.25 13.46
N GLU A 261 -3.17 -9.61 14.53
CA GLU A 261 -3.50 -10.79 15.34
C GLU A 261 -4.74 -10.56 16.21
N HIS A 262 -5.01 -9.30 16.58
CA HIS A 262 -6.07 -8.94 17.54
C HIS A 262 -7.18 -8.06 16.93
N PHE A 263 -7.19 -7.84 15.61
CA PHE A 263 -8.10 -6.86 15.00
C PHE A 263 -9.59 -7.14 15.24
N ALA A 264 -9.98 -8.41 15.36
CA ALA A 264 -11.37 -8.80 15.60
C ALA A 264 -11.81 -8.55 17.07
N GLN A 265 -10.88 -8.36 17.98
CA GLN A 265 -11.15 -8.14 19.41
C GLN A 265 -11.35 -6.64 19.71
N PRO A 266 -12.09 -6.30 20.78
CA PRO A 266 -12.10 -4.93 21.27
C PRO A 266 -10.73 -4.60 21.89
N VAL A 267 -9.94 -3.76 21.22
CA VAL A 267 -8.62 -3.32 21.69
C VAL A 267 -8.58 -1.81 21.84
N THR A 268 -7.84 -1.34 22.83
CA THR A 268 -7.63 0.08 23.15
C THR A 268 -6.31 0.58 22.56
N VAL A 269 -6.18 1.90 22.43
CA VAL A 269 -4.91 2.51 21.97
C VAL A 269 -3.80 2.28 22.99
N GLU A 270 -4.15 2.20 24.27
CA GLU A 270 -3.26 1.93 25.38
C GLU A 270 -2.64 0.53 25.28
N GLU A 271 -3.45 -0.49 24.97
CA GLU A 271 -2.97 -1.86 24.74
C GLU A 271 -2.06 -1.97 23.52
N MET A 272 -2.44 -1.32 22.40
CA MET A 272 -1.59 -1.24 21.21
C MET A 272 -0.25 -0.57 21.52
N ALA A 273 -0.24 0.52 22.28
CA ALA A 273 0.97 1.23 22.67
C ALA A 273 1.85 0.41 23.61
N ALA A 274 1.24 -0.29 24.56
CA ALA A 274 1.92 -1.15 25.51
C ALA A 274 2.64 -2.33 24.83
N SER A 275 2.04 -2.92 23.76
CA SER A 275 2.64 -4.01 23.00
C SER A 275 4.00 -3.66 22.38
N VAL A 276 4.28 -2.37 22.18
CA VAL A 276 5.53 -1.86 21.61
C VAL A 276 6.30 -0.93 22.56
N HIS A 277 5.99 -1.00 23.85
CA HIS A 277 6.65 -0.24 24.92
C HIS A 277 6.67 1.27 24.67
N MET A 278 5.50 1.84 24.30
CA MET A 278 5.33 3.27 24.05
C MET A 278 4.21 3.84 24.91
N SER A 279 4.27 5.16 25.21
CA SER A 279 3.11 5.88 25.72
C SER A 279 2.04 6.04 24.64
N ALA A 280 0.77 6.04 24.98
CA ALA A 280 -0.34 6.17 24.06
C ALA A 280 -0.22 7.41 23.13
N SER A 281 0.20 8.55 23.68
CA SER A 281 0.37 9.79 22.90
C SER A 281 1.49 9.65 21.86
N SER A 282 2.69 9.18 22.27
CA SER A 282 3.83 8.99 21.37
C SER A 282 3.53 7.91 20.31
N PHE A 283 2.83 6.85 20.69
CA PHE A 283 2.36 5.81 19.79
C PHE A 283 1.41 6.37 18.74
N HIS A 284 0.37 7.08 19.17
CA HIS A 284 -0.63 7.66 18.25
C HIS A 284 0.01 8.58 17.21
N GLU A 285 0.93 9.46 17.65
CA GLU A 285 1.65 10.38 16.75
C GLU A 285 2.49 9.61 15.72
N ARG A 286 3.32 8.66 16.17
CA ARG A 286 4.21 7.89 15.30
C ARG A 286 3.44 6.96 14.37
N PHE A 287 2.42 6.28 14.90
CA PHE A 287 1.56 5.40 14.11
C PHE A 287 0.90 6.16 12.96
N LYS A 288 0.35 7.36 13.25
CA LYS A 288 -0.25 8.23 12.24
C LYS A 288 0.78 8.78 11.26
N ALA A 289 1.98 9.10 11.71
CA ALA A 289 3.06 9.56 10.82
C ALA A 289 3.48 8.47 9.82
N VAL A 290 3.56 7.21 10.26
CA VAL A 290 3.97 6.06 9.42
C VAL A 290 2.83 5.59 8.53
N THR A 291 1.63 5.36 9.09
CA THR A 291 0.51 4.72 8.37
C THR A 291 -0.47 5.69 7.72
N SER A 292 -0.33 6.99 8.00
CA SER A 292 -1.30 8.04 7.65
C SER A 292 -2.70 7.85 8.25
N LEU A 293 -2.88 6.87 9.14
CA LEU A 293 -4.10 6.54 9.85
C LEU A 293 -3.89 6.58 11.38
N SER A 294 -4.92 6.91 12.14
CA SER A 294 -4.86 6.65 13.59
C SER A 294 -4.95 5.13 13.86
N PRO A 295 -4.46 4.63 15.02
CA PRO A 295 -4.51 3.20 15.35
C PRO A 295 -5.90 2.58 15.20
N LEU A 296 -6.94 3.22 15.72
CA LEU A 296 -8.33 2.74 15.61
C LEU A 296 -8.88 2.84 14.18
N GLN A 297 -8.47 3.85 13.40
CA GLN A 297 -8.82 3.92 11.99
C GLN A 297 -8.16 2.79 11.19
N TYR A 298 -6.92 2.47 11.49
CA TYR A 298 -6.19 1.36 10.89
C TYR A 298 -6.90 0.03 11.18
N GLN A 299 -7.20 -0.26 12.45
CA GLN A 299 -7.95 -1.46 12.84
C GLN A 299 -9.30 -1.55 12.11
N LYS A 300 -10.04 -0.44 12.03
CA LYS A 300 -11.31 -0.38 11.30
C LYS A 300 -11.14 -0.73 9.81
N VAL A 301 -10.16 -0.12 9.14
CA VAL A 301 -9.91 -0.38 7.71
C VAL A 301 -9.51 -1.84 7.52
N LEU A 302 -8.69 -2.39 8.40
CA LEU A 302 -8.31 -3.80 8.38
C LEU A 302 -9.51 -4.73 8.52
N ARG A 303 -10.44 -4.46 9.47
CA ARG A 303 -11.71 -5.21 9.61
C ARG A 303 -12.55 -5.16 8.33
N LEU A 304 -12.66 -4.00 7.70
CA LEU A 304 -13.45 -3.84 6.47
C LEU A 304 -12.81 -4.58 5.28
N HIS A 305 -11.49 -4.50 5.13
CA HIS A 305 -10.77 -5.24 4.10
C HIS A 305 -10.90 -6.75 4.29
N GLU A 306 -10.76 -7.24 5.53
CA GLU A 306 -10.91 -8.66 5.83
C GLU A 306 -12.35 -9.14 5.62
N ALA A 307 -13.36 -8.36 6.02
CA ALA A 307 -14.75 -8.70 5.72
C ALA A 307 -15.00 -8.79 4.21
N TRP A 308 -14.49 -7.84 3.43
CA TRP A 308 -14.56 -7.87 1.97
C TRP A 308 -13.92 -9.13 1.41
N ARG A 309 -12.71 -9.50 1.88
CA ARG A 309 -12.00 -10.73 1.48
C ARG A 309 -12.79 -11.99 1.80
N LEU A 310 -13.33 -12.10 3.02
CA LEU A 310 -14.14 -13.23 3.45
C LEU A 310 -15.41 -13.40 2.60
N MET A 311 -16.11 -12.31 2.34
CA MET A 311 -17.30 -12.33 1.49
C MET A 311 -16.96 -12.67 0.05
N LEU A 312 -15.90 -12.10 -0.52
CA LEU A 312 -15.56 -12.28 -1.94
C LEU A 312 -15.02 -13.68 -2.22
N PHE A 313 -14.01 -14.14 -1.46
CA PHE A 313 -13.28 -15.38 -1.76
C PHE A 313 -13.80 -16.59 -1.01
N GLN A 314 -14.23 -16.43 0.24
CA GLN A 314 -14.78 -17.54 1.03
C GLN A 314 -16.31 -17.66 0.94
N ARG A 315 -16.95 -16.80 0.14
CA ARG A 315 -18.43 -16.75 -0.06
C ARG A 315 -19.21 -16.60 1.23
N MET A 316 -18.59 -16.04 2.25
CA MET A 316 -19.21 -15.77 3.55
C MET A 316 -20.33 -14.73 3.38
N ASP A 317 -21.45 -14.89 4.09
CA ASP A 317 -22.49 -13.86 4.07
C ASP A 317 -22.07 -12.61 4.88
N ALA A 318 -22.76 -11.50 4.64
CA ALA A 318 -22.39 -10.22 5.24
C ALA A 318 -22.55 -10.18 6.77
N ASN A 319 -23.50 -10.95 7.34
CA ASN A 319 -23.71 -11.00 8.81
C ASN A 319 -22.62 -11.85 9.45
N GLU A 320 -22.27 -12.99 8.85
CA GLU A 320 -21.19 -13.84 9.32
C GLU A 320 -19.85 -13.10 9.23
N ALA A 321 -19.56 -12.46 8.10
CA ALA A 321 -18.36 -11.65 7.92
C ALA A 321 -18.28 -10.50 8.96
N CYS A 322 -19.39 -9.81 9.22
CA CYS A 322 -19.52 -8.78 10.23
C CYS A 322 -19.03 -9.26 11.61
N HIS A 323 -19.55 -10.40 12.08
CA HIS A 323 -19.19 -10.97 13.38
C HIS A 323 -17.75 -11.51 13.38
N ARG A 324 -17.32 -12.15 12.31
CA ARG A 324 -15.95 -12.69 12.16
C ARG A 324 -14.88 -11.64 12.31
N VAL A 325 -15.14 -10.42 11.81
CA VAL A 325 -14.19 -9.31 11.90
C VAL A 325 -14.38 -8.41 13.15
N GLY A 326 -15.23 -8.82 14.09
CA GLY A 326 -15.39 -8.18 15.40
C GLY A 326 -16.35 -7.00 15.44
N TYR A 327 -17.33 -6.92 14.52
CA TYR A 327 -18.47 -6.01 14.69
C TYR A 327 -19.59 -6.70 15.48
N LEU A 328 -20.14 -5.99 16.47
CA LEU A 328 -21.29 -6.47 17.24
C LEU A 328 -22.63 -6.14 16.59
N SER A 329 -22.66 -5.12 15.73
CA SER A 329 -23.87 -4.63 15.08
C SER A 329 -23.78 -4.68 13.57
N PRO A 330 -24.58 -5.54 12.89
CA PRO A 330 -24.68 -5.57 11.43
C PRO A 330 -25.05 -4.22 10.80
N SER A 331 -25.88 -3.45 11.48
CA SER A 331 -26.25 -2.11 11.02
C SER A 331 -25.06 -1.11 11.08
N GLN A 332 -24.23 -1.21 12.11
CA GLN A 332 -22.99 -0.41 12.18
C GLN A 332 -22.01 -0.85 11.07
N PHE A 333 -21.78 -2.14 10.94
CA PHE A 333 -20.93 -2.72 9.90
C PHE A 333 -21.36 -2.25 8.51
N SER A 334 -22.64 -2.44 8.15
CA SER A 334 -23.15 -2.07 6.82
C SER A 334 -22.98 -0.57 6.53
N ARG A 335 -23.22 0.32 7.52
CA ARG A 335 -23.01 1.77 7.37
C ARG A 335 -21.53 2.11 7.17
N GLU A 336 -20.63 1.50 7.95
CA GLU A 336 -19.19 1.77 7.86
C GLU A 336 -18.59 1.19 6.58
N TYR A 337 -19.03 0.00 6.19
CA TYR A 337 -18.67 -0.65 4.92
C TYR A 337 -19.09 0.21 3.73
N SER A 338 -20.38 0.60 3.67
CA SER A 338 -20.90 1.43 2.58
C SER A 338 -20.22 2.79 2.51
N ARG A 339 -19.84 3.36 3.67
CA ARG A 339 -19.07 4.60 3.72
C ARG A 339 -17.66 4.42 3.14
N PHE A 340 -17.04 3.27 3.38
CA PHE A 340 -15.66 3.00 2.96
C PHE A 340 -15.59 2.57 1.50
N PHE A 341 -16.39 1.60 1.08
CA PHE A 341 -16.37 1.05 -0.28
C PHE A 341 -17.34 1.74 -1.25
N GLY A 342 -18.23 2.59 -0.76
CA GLY A 342 -19.20 3.32 -1.58
C GLY A 342 -20.49 2.54 -1.91
N SER A 343 -20.58 1.27 -1.55
CA SER A 343 -21.73 0.39 -1.79
C SER A 343 -22.00 -0.54 -0.60
N ALA A 344 -23.24 -1.04 -0.48
CA ALA A 344 -23.57 -2.01 0.56
C ALA A 344 -22.79 -3.32 0.37
N PRO A 345 -22.44 -4.06 1.45
CA PRO A 345 -21.58 -5.24 1.39
C PRO A 345 -21.97 -6.27 0.32
N THR A 346 -23.23 -6.69 0.33
CA THR A 346 -23.73 -7.71 -0.61
C THR A 346 -23.75 -7.23 -2.06
N ARG A 347 -24.11 -5.95 -2.30
CA ARG A 347 -24.14 -5.37 -3.64
C ARG A 347 -22.73 -5.18 -4.19
N ASP A 348 -21.80 -4.73 -3.36
CA ASP A 348 -20.42 -4.54 -3.75
C ASP A 348 -19.75 -5.85 -4.16
N VAL A 349 -19.88 -6.88 -3.34
CA VAL A 349 -19.33 -8.22 -3.62
C VAL A 349 -19.96 -8.87 -4.84
N ALA A 350 -21.31 -8.73 -5.04
CA ALA A 350 -21.99 -9.25 -6.22
C ALA A 350 -21.43 -8.61 -7.51
N ARG A 351 -21.30 -7.27 -7.52
CA ARG A 351 -20.73 -6.52 -8.63
C ARG A 351 -19.30 -6.97 -8.97
N VAL A 352 -18.42 -7.08 -7.95
CA VAL A 352 -17.03 -7.48 -8.16
C VAL A 352 -16.92 -8.90 -8.73
N ARG A 353 -17.83 -9.81 -8.33
CA ARG A 353 -17.90 -11.19 -8.88
C ARG A 353 -18.37 -11.19 -10.34
N GLU A 354 -19.35 -10.36 -10.69
CA GLU A 354 -19.87 -10.25 -12.05
C GLU A 354 -18.81 -9.65 -13.00
N GLU A 355 -18.02 -8.68 -12.53
CA GLU A 355 -16.93 -8.07 -13.28
C GLU A 355 -15.71 -9.00 -13.48
N GLY A 356 -15.75 -10.22 -12.95
CA GLY A 356 -14.73 -11.25 -13.19
C GLY A 356 -13.39 -10.98 -12.51
N PHE A 357 -13.41 -10.55 -11.25
CA PHE A 357 -12.19 -10.33 -10.45
C PHE A 357 -11.49 -11.66 -10.14
N THR A 358 -10.61 -12.08 -11.04
CA THR A 358 -9.70 -13.20 -10.81
C THR A 358 -8.47 -12.71 -10.05
N HIS A 359 -8.60 -12.54 -8.74
CA HIS A 359 -7.42 -12.61 -7.88
C HIS A 359 -7.04 -14.11 -7.83
N GLY A 360 -5.90 -14.44 -8.41
CA GLY A 360 -5.23 -15.69 -8.07
C GLY A 360 -5.09 -15.71 -6.56
N GLY A 361 -5.80 -16.64 -5.91
CA GLY A 361 -5.75 -16.78 -4.47
C GLY A 361 -4.32 -17.02 -4.04
N SER A 362 -3.77 -16.10 -3.30
CA SER A 362 -2.64 -16.37 -2.43
C SER A 362 -3.12 -16.09 -1.01
N GLU A 363 -3.37 -17.17 -0.29
CA GLU A 363 -3.14 -17.19 1.13
C GLU A 363 -1.68 -16.80 1.34
N VAL A 364 -1.46 -15.60 1.84
CA VAL A 364 -0.18 -15.17 2.39
C VAL A 364 -0.42 -14.66 3.80
#